data_da120ef1978fba151ea3c8a1d0e33b97
#
_entry.id   da120ef1978fba151ea3c8a1d0e33b97
#
_cell.length_a   1.000
_cell.length_b   1.000
_cell.length_c   1.000
_cell.angle_alpha   90.00
_cell.angle_beta   90.00
_cell.angle_gamma   90.00
#
_symmetry.space_group_name_H-M   'P 1'
#
loop_
_entity.id
_entity.type
_entity.pdbx_description
1 polymer ?
#
loop_
_entity_poly.entity_id
_entity_poly.type
_entity_poly.pdbx_seq_one_letter_code
_entity_poly.pdbx_strand_id
1 'polypeptide(L)'
;EEDPGLNGILGFNENIAKEHFHICGATGVAEYAMMARDVMIAYATKAHVHIQHLSKEESVKVVEFAQGLGAQVTILDISAKRLSVLEDVFGHQIQTLMSNPFNIEASVREADVVIGAVLIPGAKAPKLVTDDMVKQMRPGSVIVDVAVDQGGVIETADRVTTHDEPVYEKHGVLHYAVANIPGAVARTSTIALTNVTLPYIEALAGKGFAQAIAEDEGLRQGVTTYQGYLTSLPVAQGLDKRHTPIDELV
;
A
#
# COMPACT_ATOMS: atom_id res chain seq x y z
N GLU A 1 -14.67 -8.24 3.07
CA GLU A 1 -16.11 -7.93 3.03
C GLU A 1 -16.37 -6.73 3.91
N GLU A 2 -17.02 -5.69 3.37
CA GLU A 2 -17.48 -4.56 4.16
C GLU A 2 -18.65 -5.00 5.04
N ASP A 3 -18.65 -4.59 6.30
CA ASP A 3 -19.81 -4.80 7.17
C ASP A 3 -20.94 -3.86 6.72
N PRO A 4 -22.06 -4.38 6.18
CA PRO A 4 -23.15 -3.54 5.69
C PRO A 4 -23.77 -2.65 6.78
N GLY A 5 -23.63 -3.02 8.06
CA GLY A 5 -24.13 -2.24 9.19
C GLY A 5 -23.29 -1.02 9.52
N LEU A 6 -22.05 -0.96 9.03
CA LEU A 6 -21.11 0.14 9.25
C LEU A 6 -21.03 1.12 8.06
N ASN A 7 -21.59 0.74 6.91
CA ASN A 7 -21.61 1.59 5.72
C ASN A 7 -22.80 2.56 5.76
N GLY A 8 -22.53 3.85 5.53
CA GLY A 8 -23.57 4.85 5.30
C GLY A 8 -24.35 4.59 4.00
N ILE A 9 -25.51 5.19 3.87
CA ILE A 9 -26.48 4.96 2.77
C ILE A 9 -25.84 5.17 1.38
N LEU A 10 -24.85 6.05 1.25
CA LEU A 10 -24.21 6.40 -0.02
C LEU A 10 -22.73 6.00 -0.10
N GLY A 11 -22.17 5.37 0.94
CA GLY A 11 -20.77 4.91 0.95
C GLY A 11 -19.70 6.01 0.89
N PHE A 12 -20.04 7.25 1.20
CA PHE A 12 -19.06 8.33 1.36
C PHE A 12 -18.43 8.29 2.74
N ASN A 13 -17.19 8.78 2.86
CA ASN A 13 -16.56 9.01 4.15
C ASN A 13 -17.50 9.89 5.01
N GLU A 14 -17.74 9.48 6.26
CA GLU A 14 -18.72 10.11 7.14
C GLU A 14 -18.48 11.61 7.34
N ASN A 15 -17.23 12.01 7.53
CA ASN A 15 -16.90 13.41 7.77
C ASN A 15 -17.11 14.26 6.51
N ILE A 16 -16.64 13.81 5.36
CA ILE A 16 -16.81 14.51 4.07
C ILE A 16 -18.27 14.56 3.68
N ALA A 17 -19.00 13.45 3.83
CA ALA A 17 -20.42 13.39 3.52
C ALA A 17 -21.26 14.32 4.42
N LYS A 18 -20.93 14.37 5.71
CA LYS A 18 -21.63 15.19 6.69
C LYS A 18 -21.31 16.68 6.56
N GLU A 19 -20.03 17.03 6.34
CA GLU A 19 -19.61 18.43 6.25
C GLU A 19 -19.96 19.09 4.91
N HIS A 20 -19.83 18.37 3.80
CA HIS A 20 -20.00 18.95 2.46
C HIS A 20 -21.35 18.68 1.83
N PHE A 21 -21.95 17.53 2.11
CA PHE A 21 -23.19 17.11 1.45
C PHE A 21 -24.37 16.93 2.40
N HIS A 22 -24.15 17.05 3.73
CA HIS A 22 -25.17 16.81 4.78
C HIS A 22 -25.87 15.46 4.70
N ILE A 23 -25.16 14.43 4.26
CA ILE A 23 -25.64 13.04 4.11
C ILE A 23 -24.81 12.08 4.96
N CYS A 24 -25.38 10.90 5.26
CA CYS A 24 -24.63 9.86 5.96
C CYS A 24 -23.62 9.19 5.02
N GLY A 25 -22.35 9.21 5.41
CA GLY A 25 -21.25 8.53 4.71
C GLY A 25 -20.89 7.17 5.34
N ALA A 26 -20.02 6.45 4.68
CA ALA A 26 -19.40 5.27 5.26
C ALA A 26 -18.47 5.68 6.40
N THR A 27 -18.59 5.00 7.55
CA THR A 27 -17.71 5.24 8.69
C THR A 27 -16.29 4.74 8.37
N GLY A 28 -15.25 5.42 8.88
CA GLY A 28 -13.87 4.92 8.79
C GLY A 28 -13.70 3.51 9.37
N VAL A 29 -14.63 3.11 10.26
CA VAL A 29 -14.67 1.76 10.85
C VAL A 29 -14.89 0.66 9.82
N ALA A 30 -15.58 0.94 8.70
CA ALA A 30 -15.78 -0.05 7.63
C ALA A 30 -14.45 -0.44 6.93
N GLU A 31 -13.53 0.52 6.75
CA GLU A 31 -12.17 0.25 6.25
C GLU A 31 -11.32 -0.49 7.28
N TYR A 32 -11.45 -0.12 8.56
CA TYR A 32 -10.64 -0.73 9.62
C TYR A 32 -11.15 -2.11 10.05
N ALA A 33 -12.42 -2.44 9.82
CA ALA A 33 -13.00 -3.72 10.25
C ALA A 33 -12.30 -4.93 9.61
N MET A 34 -11.87 -4.83 8.35
CA MET A 34 -11.11 -5.89 7.68
C MET A 34 -9.69 -6.02 8.23
N MET A 35 -9.02 -4.88 8.42
CA MET A 35 -7.67 -4.85 9.01
C MET A 35 -7.73 -5.33 10.46
N ALA A 36 -8.79 -4.98 11.20
CA ALA A 36 -9.07 -5.46 12.54
C ALA A 36 -9.25 -6.99 12.59
N ARG A 37 -9.97 -7.56 11.62
CA ARG A 37 -10.13 -9.01 11.51
C ARG A 37 -8.79 -9.73 11.34
N ASP A 38 -7.94 -9.23 10.44
CA ASP A 38 -6.66 -9.87 10.14
C ASP A 38 -5.68 -9.75 11.32
N VAL A 39 -5.72 -8.62 12.03
CA VAL A 39 -4.97 -8.44 13.28
C VAL A 39 -5.57 -9.28 14.42
N MET A 40 -6.89 -9.46 14.49
CA MET A 40 -7.52 -10.35 15.48
C MET A 40 -7.16 -11.83 15.24
N ILE A 41 -7.00 -12.24 13.99
CA ILE A 41 -6.48 -13.58 13.66
C ILE A 41 -5.04 -13.71 14.16
N ALA A 42 -4.21 -12.69 13.91
CA ALA A 42 -2.85 -12.63 14.43
C ALA A 42 -2.82 -12.67 15.97
N TYR A 43 -3.70 -11.94 16.65
CA TYR A 43 -3.84 -11.99 18.11
C TYR A 43 -4.25 -13.37 18.63
N ALA A 44 -5.25 -14.00 18.03
CA ALA A 44 -5.72 -15.33 18.43
C ALA A 44 -4.62 -16.40 18.27
N THR A 45 -3.71 -16.20 17.32
CA THR A 45 -2.57 -17.08 17.04
C THR A 45 -1.28 -16.66 17.73
N LYS A 46 -1.26 -15.50 18.46
CA LYS A 46 -0.07 -14.87 19.06
C LYS A 46 1.02 -14.57 18.03
N ALA A 47 0.61 -14.18 16.83
CA ALA A 47 1.51 -13.95 15.71
C ALA A 47 2.28 -12.63 15.83
N HIS A 48 3.55 -12.66 15.40
CA HIS A 48 4.36 -11.46 15.23
C HIS A 48 4.05 -10.82 13.87
N VAL A 49 3.60 -9.56 13.85
CA VAL A 49 3.21 -8.85 12.63
C VAL A 49 4.32 -7.91 12.21
N HIS A 50 4.82 -8.07 10.98
CA HIS A 50 5.76 -7.14 10.35
C HIS A 50 5.05 -6.34 9.27
N ILE A 51 5.05 -5.01 9.40
CA ILE A 51 4.45 -4.09 8.44
C ILE A 51 5.56 -3.28 7.78
N GLN A 52 5.66 -3.35 6.47
CA GLN A 52 6.58 -2.53 5.68
C GLN A 52 5.82 -1.43 4.96
N HIS A 53 6.30 -0.19 5.10
CA HIS A 53 5.82 1.02 4.46
C HIS A 53 4.45 1.54 4.91
N LEU A 54 4.48 2.40 5.90
CA LEU A 54 3.32 3.18 6.33
C LEU A 54 3.43 4.61 5.78
N SER A 55 2.70 4.94 4.73
CA SER A 55 2.83 6.25 4.08
C SER A 55 1.84 7.30 4.56
N LYS A 56 0.79 6.92 5.29
CA LYS A 56 -0.31 7.81 5.70
C LYS A 56 -0.73 7.62 7.15
N GLU A 57 -1.52 8.56 7.66
CA GLU A 57 -2.07 8.57 9.01
C GLU A 57 -2.93 7.31 9.30
N GLU A 58 -3.64 6.81 8.31
CA GLU A 58 -4.47 5.60 8.43
C GLU A 58 -3.62 4.35 8.72
N SER A 59 -2.40 4.29 8.18
CA SER A 59 -1.46 3.19 8.46
C SER A 59 -0.97 3.20 9.91
N VAL A 60 -0.88 4.38 10.54
CA VAL A 60 -0.57 4.52 11.97
C VAL A 60 -1.64 3.81 12.81
N LYS A 61 -2.91 3.98 12.47
CA LYS A 61 -4.03 3.34 13.19
C LYS A 61 -4.03 1.81 13.11
N VAL A 62 -3.52 1.25 12.01
CA VAL A 62 -3.35 -0.21 11.89
C VAL A 62 -2.29 -0.73 12.86
N VAL A 63 -1.19 -0.01 12.98
CA VAL A 63 -0.13 -0.34 13.94
C VAL A 63 -0.66 -0.24 15.36
N GLU A 64 -1.36 0.84 15.72
CA GLU A 64 -2.00 1.02 17.02
C GLU A 64 -2.97 -0.13 17.34
N PHE A 65 -3.76 -0.53 16.35
CA PHE A 65 -4.69 -1.63 16.51
C PHE A 65 -3.96 -2.97 16.71
N ALA A 66 -2.94 -3.28 15.90
CA ALA A 66 -2.12 -4.48 16.05
C ALA A 66 -1.47 -4.55 17.43
N GLN A 67 -0.93 -3.45 17.90
CA GLN A 67 -0.34 -3.33 19.24
C GLN A 67 -1.38 -3.50 20.35
N GLY A 68 -2.55 -2.87 20.20
CA GLY A 68 -3.67 -3.02 21.14
C GLY A 68 -4.12 -4.48 21.29
N LEU A 69 -3.85 -5.32 20.30
CA LEU A 69 -4.06 -6.77 20.34
C LEU A 69 -2.83 -7.56 20.80
N GLY A 70 -1.73 -6.90 21.14
CA GLY A 70 -0.51 -7.53 21.67
C GLY A 70 0.47 -8.02 20.62
N ALA A 71 0.34 -7.60 19.34
CA ALA A 71 1.31 -7.90 18.31
C ALA A 71 2.63 -7.13 18.54
N GLN A 72 3.76 -7.80 18.30
CA GLN A 72 5.07 -7.16 18.23
C GLN A 72 5.28 -6.66 16.79
N VAL A 73 5.30 -5.35 16.61
CA VAL A 73 5.40 -4.73 15.28
C VAL A 73 6.82 -4.22 15.06
N THR A 74 7.44 -4.65 13.96
CA THR A 74 8.72 -4.11 13.48
C THR A 74 8.50 -3.43 12.13
N ILE A 75 8.99 -2.19 12.00
CA ILE A 75 8.88 -1.39 10.77
C ILE A 75 10.29 -1.16 10.21
N LEU A 76 10.46 -1.46 8.92
CA LEU A 76 11.70 -1.20 8.20
C LEU A 76 11.46 -0.16 7.11
N ASP A 77 12.30 0.88 7.09
CA ASP A 77 12.29 1.92 6.06
C ASP A 77 13.73 2.36 5.74
N ILE A 78 13.97 2.87 4.54
CA ILE A 78 15.25 3.47 4.13
C ILE A 78 15.42 4.90 4.64
N SER A 79 14.33 5.55 5.05
CA SER A 79 14.31 6.94 5.52
C SER A 79 14.41 7.01 7.03
N ALA A 80 15.59 7.39 7.55
CA ALA A 80 15.77 7.65 8.98
C ALA A 80 14.78 8.70 9.52
N LYS A 81 14.47 9.72 8.70
CA LYS A 81 13.48 10.74 9.07
C LYS A 81 12.10 10.13 9.28
N ARG A 82 11.70 9.19 8.40
CA ARG A 82 10.41 8.50 8.53
C ARG A 82 10.37 7.64 9.78
N LEU A 83 11.43 6.88 10.04
CA LEU A 83 11.53 6.06 11.24
C LEU A 83 11.46 6.92 12.51
N SER A 84 12.13 8.07 12.54
CA SER A 84 12.05 9.01 13.68
C SER A 84 10.62 9.51 13.93
N VAL A 85 9.87 9.85 12.87
CA VAL A 85 8.46 10.25 13.01
C VAL A 85 7.60 9.11 13.57
N LEU A 86 7.86 7.87 13.18
CA LEU A 86 7.15 6.72 13.73
C LEU A 86 7.49 6.48 15.20
N GLU A 87 8.76 6.67 15.58
CA GLU A 87 9.18 6.62 16.99
C GLU A 87 8.54 7.71 17.83
N ASP A 88 8.39 8.93 17.30
CA ASP A 88 7.69 10.02 17.97
C ASP A 88 6.20 9.69 18.22
N VAL A 89 5.56 9.01 17.27
CA VAL A 89 4.14 8.63 17.37
C VAL A 89 3.94 7.44 18.31
N PHE A 90 4.72 6.38 18.16
CA PHE A 90 4.51 5.09 18.84
C PHE A 90 5.39 4.88 20.08
N GLY A 91 6.43 5.71 20.27
CA GLY A 91 7.40 5.51 21.34
C GLY A 91 8.07 4.13 21.27
N HIS A 92 8.16 3.47 22.41
CA HIS A 92 8.77 2.13 22.53
C HIS A 92 7.82 0.96 22.22
N GLN A 93 6.64 1.24 21.70
CA GLN A 93 5.64 0.21 21.42
C GLN A 93 5.91 -0.54 20.11
N ILE A 94 6.75 0.01 19.24
CA ILE A 94 7.21 -0.63 18.00
C ILE A 94 8.72 -0.71 17.97
N GLN A 95 9.23 -1.59 17.12
CA GLN A 95 10.63 -1.58 16.72
C GLN A 95 10.77 -0.93 15.35
N THR A 96 11.68 0.04 15.22
CA THR A 96 12.04 0.65 13.96
C THR A 96 13.46 0.24 13.57
N LEU A 97 13.67 -0.14 12.32
CA LEU A 97 14.97 -0.55 11.81
C LEU A 97 15.25 0.07 10.45
N MET A 98 16.49 0.45 10.20
CA MET A 98 16.90 0.80 8.84
C MET A 98 16.79 -0.41 7.91
N SER A 99 16.13 -0.22 6.76
CA SER A 99 15.98 -1.24 5.74
C SER A 99 17.35 -1.49 5.06
N ASN A 100 17.97 -2.60 5.40
CA ASN A 100 19.17 -3.14 4.78
C ASN A 100 19.08 -4.67 4.80
N PRO A 101 19.88 -5.39 3.99
CA PRO A 101 19.79 -6.85 3.87
C PRO A 101 19.87 -7.58 5.22
N PHE A 102 20.76 -7.16 6.11
CA PHE A 102 20.95 -7.79 7.41
C PHE A 102 19.69 -7.66 8.30
N ASN A 103 19.14 -6.44 8.42
CA ASN A 103 17.95 -6.19 9.23
C ASN A 103 16.70 -6.86 8.64
N ILE A 104 16.58 -6.87 7.29
CA ILE A 104 15.48 -7.55 6.61
C ILE A 104 15.54 -9.06 6.90
N GLU A 105 16.71 -9.70 6.72
CA GLU A 105 16.87 -11.14 6.96
C GLU A 105 16.55 -11.51 8.41
N ALA A 106 17.11 -10.77 9.37
CA ALA A 106 16.87 -11.00 10.78
C ALA A 106 15.38 -10.90 11.15
N SER A 107 14.71 -9.85 10.62
CA SER A 107 13.29 -9.59 10.88
C SER A 107 12.39 -10.64 10.22
N VAL A 108 12.65 -10.98 8.95
CA VAL A 108 11.85 -11.97 8.20
C VAL A 108 11.92 -13.35 8.86
N ARG A 109 13.09 -13.78 9.32
CA ARG A 109 13.28 -15.07 9.98
C ARG A 109 12.41 -15.25 11.23
N GLU A 110 12.18 -14.16 11.97
CA GLU A 110 11.43 -14.20 13.24
C GLU A 110 9.94 -13.86 13.06
N ALA A 111 9.56 -13.36 11.88
CA ALA A 111 8.20 -12.93 11.61
C ALA A 111 7.23 -14.09 11.47
N ASP A 112 6.03 -13.94 12.03
CA ASP A 112 4.87 -14.75 11.72
C ASP A 112 4.08 -14.17 10.53
N VAL A 113 4.13 -12.83 10.35
CA VAL A 113 3.53 -12.13 9.20
C VAL A 113 4.52 -11.12 8.65
N VAL A 114 4.78 -11.17 7.34
CA VAL A 114 5.59 -10.19 6.59
C VAL A 114 4.70 -9.45 5.61
N ILE A 115 4.70 -8.12 5.65
CA ILE A 115 3.97 -7.27 4.71
C ILE A 115 4.96 -6.49 3.87
N GLY A 116 5.01 -6.77 2.58
CA GLY A 116 5.83 -6.08 1.58
C GLY A 116 5.02 -5.00 0.86
N ALA A 117 5.29 -3.72 1.16
CA ALA A 117 4.51 -2.60 0.64
C ALA A 117 5.39 -1.46 0.11
N VAL A 118 6.53 -1.79 -0.53
CA VAL A 118 7.43 -0.79 -1.10
C VAL A 118 6.88 -0.31 -2.44
N LEU A 119 6.72 0.99 -2.58
CA LEU A 119 6.27 1.66 -3.79
C LEU A 119 7.39 2.58 -4.33
N ILE A 120 7.81 2.34 -5.57
CA ILE A 120 8.65 3.26 -6.34
C ILE A 120 7.82 3.71 -7.54
N PRO A 121 7.31 4.96 -7.56
CA PRO A 121 6.43 5.42 -8.62
C PRO A 121 7.06 5.24 -10.02
N GLY A 122 6.36 4.52 -10.90
CA GLY A 122 6.80 4.29 -12.29
C GLY A 122 7.94 3.28 -12.47
N ALA A 123 8.43 2.65 -11.41
CA ALA A 123 9.50 1.64 -11.48
C ALA A 123 9.11 0.33 -10.81
N LYS A 124 9.80 -0.75 -11.17
CA LYS A 124 9.62 -2.03 -10.48
C LYS A 124 10.19 -1.95 -9.06
N ALA A 125 9.47 -2.54 -8.12
CA ALA A 125 9.96 -2.70 -6.75
C ALA A 125 11.20 -3.64 -6.73
N PRO A 126 12.24 -3.33 -5.94
CA PRO A 126 13.37 -4.23 -5.76
C PRO A 126 12.96 -5.47 -4.96
N LYS A 127 13.57 -6.62 -5.24
CA LYS A 127 13.40 -7.83 -4.43
C LYS A 127 14.17 -7.67 -3.11
N LEU A 128 13.42 -7.37 -2.04
CA LEU A 128 13.99 -7.15 -0.70
C LEU A 128 14.02 -8.41 0.14
N VAL A 129 13.03 -9.28 -0.01
CA VAL A 129 12.95 -10.57 0.67
C VAL A 129 13.30 -11.67 -0.32
N THR A 130 14.41 -12.33 -0.09
CA THR A 130 14.93 -13.39 -0.98
C THR A 130 14.27 -14.74 -0.71
N ASP A 131 14.39 -15.66 -1.66
CA ASP A 131 13.92 -17.05 -1.50
C ASP A 131 14.59 -17.75 -0.29
N ASP A 132 15.87 -17.46 -0.04
CA ASP A 132 16.59 -18.04 1.09
C ASP A 132 16.13 -17.46 2.45
N MET A 133 15.72 -16.21 2.50
CA MET A 133 15.11 -15.63 3.71
C MET A 133 13.76 -16.29 4.00
N VAL A 134 12.94 -16.53 2.98
CA VAL A 134 11.63 -17.19 3.14
C VAL A 134 11.78 -18.62 3.63
N LYS A 135 12.78 -19.36 3.16
CA LYS A 135 13.10 -20.73 3.67
C LYS A 135 13.42 -20.79 5.16
N GLN A 136 13.85 -19.66 5.73
CA GLN A 136 14.17 -19.55 7.16
C GLN A 136 12.97 -19.16 8.03
N MET A 137 11.85 -18.78 7.43
CA MET A 137 10.61 -18.48 8.15
C MET A 137 10.01 -19.74 8.77
N ARG A 138 9.22 -19.55 9.82
CA ARG A 138 8.51 -20.67 10.46
C ARG A 138 7.43 -21.20 9.51
N PRO A 139 7.24 -22.52 9.41
CA PRO A 139 6.11 -23.09 8.68
C PRO A 139 4.78 -22.55 9.21
N GLY A 140 3.88 -22.17 8.31
CA GLY A 140 2.59 -21.56 8.64
C GLY A 140 2.64 -20.03 8.77
N SER A 141 3.81 -19.41 8.66
CA SER A 141 3.92 -17.95 8.54
C SER A 141 3.26 -17.44 7.27
N VAL A 142 2.94 -16.15 7.24
CA VAL A 142 2.22 -15.50 6.13
C VAL A 142 3.05 -14.37 5.53
N ILE A 143 3.07 -14.30 4.22
CA ILE A 143 3.61 -13.19 3.46
C ILE A 143 2.48 -12.51 2.69
N VAL A 144 2.37 -11.19 2.81
CA VAL A 144 1.47 -10.34 2.02
C VAL A 144 2.32 -9.42 1.15
N ASP A 145 2.33 -9.64 -0.16
CA ASP A 145 3.02 -8.75 -1.12
C ASP A 145 2.03 -7.76 -1.73
N VAL A 146 1.94 -6.58 -1.12
CA VAL A 146 1.06 -5.49 -1.59
C VAL A 146 1.55 -4.90 -2.90
N ALA A 147 2.85 -4.99 -3.17
CA ALA A 147 3.50 -4.43 -4.36
C ALA A 147 3.56 -5.42 -5.53
N VAL A 148 2.84 -6.53 -5.48
CA VAL A 148 2.91 -7.61 -6.48
C VAL A 148 2.60 -7.14 -7.91
N ASP A 149 1.68 -6.18 -8.07
CA ASP A 149 1.33 -5.55 -9.35
C ASP A 149 2.47 -4.73 -9.97
N GLN A 150 3.41 -4.29 -9.16
CA GLN A 150 4.61 -3.55 -9.56
C GLN A 150 5.88 -4.43 -9.56
N GLY A 151 5.70 -5.72 -9.70
CA GLY A 151 6.76 -6.72 -9.72
C GLY A 151 7.06 -7.36 -8.38
N GLY A 152 6.44 -6.87 -7.29
CA GLY A 152 6.56 -7.42 -5.93
C GLY A 152 7.93 -7.24 -5.29
N VAL A 153 7.98 -7.20 -3.97
CA VAL A 153 9.21 -7.07 -3.18
C VAL A 153 9.71 -8.40 -2.63
N ILE A 154 8.90 -9.44 -2.75
CA ILE A 154 9.19 -10.79 -2.29
C ILE A 154 9.62 -11.65 -3.49
N GLU A 155 10.77 -12.30 -3.42
CA GLU A 155 11.28 -13.12 -4.52
C GLU A 155 10.40 -14.37 -4.74
N THR A 156 9.89 -14.95 -3.66
CA THR A 156 9.01 -16.13 -3.69
C THR A 156 7.58 -15.80 -4.13
N ALA A 157 7.19 -14.51 -4.20
CA ALA A 157 5.94 -14.07 -4.81
C ALA A 157 6.10 -14.09 -6.34
N ASP A 158 6.11 -15.30 -6.90
CA ASP A 158 6.40 -15.58 -8.31
C ASP A 158 5.17 -15.57 -9.21
N ARG A 159 3.98 -15.41 -8.63
CA ARG A 159 2.70 -15.34 -9.35
C ARG A 159 1.72 -14.42 -8.65
N VAL A 160 0.89 -13.79 -9.44
CA VAL A 160 -0.25 -13.00 -9.00
C VAL A 160 -1.40 -13.95 -8.66
N THR A 161 -2.09 -13.71 -7.56
CA THR A 161 -3.29 -14.44 -7.15
C THR A 161 -4.55 -13.60 -7.36
N THR A 162 -5.71 -14.22 -7.20
CA THR A 162 -7.04 -13.59 -7.36
C THR A 162 -7.81 -13.65 -6.05
N HIS A 163 -8.92 -12.92 -5.97
CA HIS A 163 -9.79 -13.00 -4.78
C HIS A 163 -10.45 -14.37 -4.58
N ASP A 164 -10.63 -15.13 -5.64
CA ASP A 164 -11.20 -16.50 -5.59
C ASP A 164 -10.16 -17.52 -5.07
N GLU A 165 -8.89 -17.34 -5.45
CA GLU A 165 -7.75 -18.16 -5.02
C GLU A 165 -6.65 -17.23 -4.50
N PRO A 166 -6.81 -16.65 -3.29
CA PRO A 166 -5.97 -15.52 -2.85
C PRO A 166 -4.59 -15.94 -2.34
N VAL A 167 -4.40 -17.20 -2.00
CA VAL A 167 -3.16 -17.68 -1.38
C VAL A 167 -2.60 -18.92 -2.05
N TYR A 168 -1.29 -19.08 -1.94
CA TYR A 168 -0.59 -20.34 -2.22
C TYR A 168 0.52 -20.57 -1.19
N GLU A 169 0.99 -21.78 -1.09
CA GLU A 169 2.07 -22.15 -0.19
C GLU A 169 3.38 -22.33 -0.96
N LYS A 170 4.48 -21.81 -0.40
CA LYS A 170 5.84 -22.04 -0.86
C LYS A 170 6.79 -22.07 0.34
N HIS A 171 7.62 -23.08 0.44
CA HIS A 171 8.51 -23.34 1.59
C HIS A 171 7.79 -23.45 2.94
N GLY A 172 6.54 -23.90 2.97
CA GLY A 172 5.73 -23.95 4.19
C GLY A 172 5.16 -22.59 4.63
N VAL A 173 5.34 -21.53 3.83
CA VAL A 173 4.88 -20.17 4.09
C VAL A 173 3.74 -19.83 3.14
N LEU A 174 2.65 -19.28 3.67
CA LEU A 174 1.49 -18.85 2.90
C LEU A 174 1.77 -17.49 2.25
N HIS A 175 1.52 -17.39 0.94
CA HIS A 175 1.71 -16.17 0.15
C HIS A 175 0.36 -15.63 -0.29
N TYR A 176 0.04 -14.41 0.13
CA TYR A 176 -1.07 -13.63 -0.38
C TYR A 176 -0.51 -12.58 -1.36
N ALA A 177 -0.83 -12.74 -2.64
CA ALA A 177 -0.27 -11.93 -3.72
C ALA A 177 -1.36 -11.45 -4.71
N VAL A 178 -2.48 -10.98 -4.17
CA VAL A 178 -3.61 -10.45 -4.96
C VAL A 178 -3.25 -9.08 -5.51
N ALA A 179 -3.22 -8.92 -6.83
CA ALA A 179 -2.84 -7.66 -7.47
C ALA A 179 -3.83 -6.51 -7.23
N ASN A 180 -5.10 -6.83 -7.01
CA ASN A 180 -6.15 -5.84 -6.77
C ASN A 180 -6.76 -6.03 -5.38
N ILE A 181 -5.95 -5.84 -4.32
CA ILE A 181 -6.42 -5.90 -2.94
C ILE A 181 -7.64 -4.98 -2.70
N PRO A 182 -7.66 -3.72 -3.21
CA PRO A 182 -8.83 -2.84 -3.07
C PRO A 182 -10.11 -3.39 -3.70
N GLY A 183 -10.02 -4.33 -4.62
CA GLY A 183 -11.17 -5.01 -5.22
C GLY A 183 -12.00 -5.84 -4.23
N ALA A 184 -11.43 -6.22 -3.09
CA ALA A 184 -12.16 -6.89 -2.00
C ALA A 184 -13.22 -5.98 -1.35
N VAL A 185 -13.02 -4.65 -1.41
CA VAL A 185 -13.93 -3.60 -0.91
C VAL A 185 -14.26 -2.61 -2.04
N ALA A 186 -14.71 -3.14 -3.17
CA ALA A 186 -14.81 -2.43 -4.44
C ALA A 186 -15.58 -1.10 -4.36
N ARG A 187 -16.69 -1.06 -3.61
CA ARG A 187 -17.48 0.16 -3.46
C ARG A 187 -16.70 1.27 -2.77
N THR A 188 -16.13 1.00 -1.60
CA THR A 188 -15.34 1.98 -0.82
C THR A 188 -14.13 2.43 -1.61
N SER A 189 -13.39 1.50 -2.22
CA SER A 189 -12.21 1.81 -3.02
C SER A 189 -12.53 2.69 -4.24
N THR A 190 -13.63 2.40 -4.94
CA THR A 190 -14.07 3.21 -6.09
C THR A 190 -14.45 4.62 -5.66
N ILE A 191 -15.22 4.77 -4.60
CA ILE A 191 -15.63 6.09 -4.10
C ILE A 191 -14.41 6.89 -3.63
N ALA A 192 -13.50 6.28 -2.87
CA ALA A 192 -12.27 6.94 -2.43
C ALA A 192 -11.43 7.41 -3.62
N LEU A 193 -11.22 6.54 -4.61
CA LEU A 193 -10.47 6.87 -5.81
C LEU A 193 -11.13 8.00 -6.61
N THR A 194 -12.44 7.92 -6.86
CA THR A 194 -13.15 8.96 -7.63
C THR A 194 -13.15 10.30 -6.93
N ASN A 195 -13.29 10.34 -5.60
CA ASN A 195 -13.23 11.60 -4.84
C ASN A 195 -11.89 12.33 -4.98
N VAL A 196 -10.77 11.60 -5.02
CA VAL A 196 -9.44 12.21 -5.15
C VAL A 196 -9.04 12.48 -6.60
N THR A 197 -9.63 11.79 -7.59
CA THR A 197 -9.30 11.97 -9.01
C THR A 197 -10.20 12.98 -9.71
N LEU A 198 -11.44 13.18 -9.24
CA LEU A 198 -12.41 14.08 -9.86
C LEU A 198 -11.89 15.51 -10.04
N PRO A 199 -11.24 16.18 -9.06
CA PRO A 199 -10.72 17.53 -9.24
C PRO A 199 -9.72 17.66 -10.41
N TYR A 200 -8.90 16.62 -10.63
CA TYR A 200 -7.95 16.60 -11.75
C TYR A 200 -8.66 16.44 -13.10
N ILE A 201 -9.72 15.62 -13.15
CA ILE A 201 -10.54 15.45 -14.35
C ILE A 201 -11.25 16.77 -14.69
N GLU A 202 -11.82 17.45 -13.69
CA GLU A 202 -12.47 18.76 -13.85
C GLU A 202 -11.47 19.84 -14.32
N ALA A 203 -10.25 19.86 -13.77
CA ALA A 203 -9.20 20.76 -14.21
C ALA A 203 -8.83 20.52 -15.67
N LEU A 204 -8.63 19.28 -16.08
CA LEU A 204 -8.33 18.92 -17.47
C LEU A 204 -9.48 19.26 -18.43
N ALA A 205 -10.71 18.99 -18.03
CA ALA A 205 -11.90 19.27 -18.86
C ALA A 205 -12.20 20.76 -18.99
N GLY A 206 -12.03 21.53 -17.89
CA GLY A 206 -12.34 22.96 -17.86
C GLY A 206 -11.26 23.85 -18.44
N LYS A 207 -9.98 23.53 -18.21
CA LYS A 207 -8.84 24.37 -18.61
C LYS A 207 -8.12 23.86 -19.86
N GLY A 208 -8.32 22.60 -20.22
CA GLY A 208 -7.54 21.90 -21.23
C GLY A 208 -6.18 21.45 -20.71
N PHE A 209 -5.53 20.56 -21.47
CA PHE A 209 -4.32 19.86 -21.03
C PHE A 209 -3.16 20.81 -20.67
N ALA A 210 -2.78 21.72 -21.59
CA ALA A 210 -1.61 22.58 -21.40
C ALA A 210 -1.73 23.48 -20.16
N GLN A 211 -2.89 24.13 -19.99
CA GLN A 211 -3.11 25.01 -18.85
C GLN A 211 -3.23 24.22 -17.53
N ALA A 212 -3.89 23.08 -17.52
CA ALA A 212 -4.06 22.26 -16.33
C ALA A 212 -2.70 21.79 -15.79
N ILE A 213 -1.80 21.29 -16.64
CA ILE A 213 -0.47 20.85 -16.20
C ILE A 213 0.48 22.00 -15.86
N ALA A 214 0.24 23.19 -16.40
CA ALA A 214 1.02 24.39 -16.03
C ALA A 214 0.65 24.90 -14.63
N GLU A 215 -0.60 24.72 -14.20
CA GLU A 215 -1.12 25.20 -12.92
C GLU A 215 -1.02 24.16 -11.79
N ASP A 216 -0.91 22.86 -12.12
CA ASP A 216 -0.87 21.76 -11.15
C ASP A 216 0.34 20.85 -11.41
N GLU A 217 1.31 20.91 -10.48
CA GLU A 217 2.53 20.13 -10.55
C GLU A 217 2.27 18.63 -10.43
N GLY A 218 1.24 18.21 -9.66
CA GLY A 218 0.83 16.81 -9.55
C GLY A 218 0.33 16.25 -10.89
N LEU A 219 -0.51 17.01 -11.59
CA LEU A 219 -0.94 16.68 -12.96
C LEU A 219 0.25 16.61 -13.92
N ARG A 220 1.15 17.57 -13.85
CA ARG A 220 2.36 17.62 -14.68
C ARG A 220 3.24 16.38 -14.49
N GLN A 221 3.53 16.01 -13.25
CA GLN A 221 4.31 14.81 -12.92
C GLN A 221 3.57 13.51 -13.29
N GLY A 222 2.25 13.54 -13.30
CA GLY A 222 1.39 12.42 -13.70
C GLY A 222 1.37 12.14 -15.21
N VAL A 223 1.88 13.04 -16.04
CA VAL A 223 1.93 12.85 -17.50
C VAL A 223 2.99 11.79 -17.83
N THR A 224 2.54 10.59 -18.17
CA THR A 224 3.41 9.46 -18.49
C THR A 224 3.77 9.39 -19.96
N THR A 225 2.82 9.79 -20.81
CA THR A 225 3.00 9.84 -22.28
C THR A 225 2.30 11.08 -22.85
N TYR A 226 2.91 11.69 -23.86
CA TYR A 226 2.30 12.80 -24.61
C TYR A 226 2.76 12.78 -26.06
N GLN A 227 1.83 12.86 -27.01
CA GLN A 227 2.09 12.86 -28.45
C GLN A 227 3.01 11.73 -28.95
N GLY A 228 2.97 10.55 -28.30
CA GLY A 228 3.78 9.40 -28.63
C GLY A 228 5.17 9.37 -27.95
N TYR A 229 5.51 10.35 -27.15
CA TYR A 229 6.72 10.40 -26.35
C TYR A 229 6.48 9.90 -24.93
N LEU A 230 7.49 9.25 -24.33
CA LEU A 230 7.49 8.89 -22.90
C LEU A 230 8.03 10.07 -22.09
N THR A 231 7.16 10.65 -21.25
CA THR A 231 7.46 11.86 -20.47
C THR A 231 7.77 11.58 -19.01
N SER A 232 7.60 10.35 -18.57
CA SER A 232 8.03 9.88 -17.24
C SER A 232 9.36 9.14 -17.34
N LEU A 233 10.41 9.68 -16.69
CA LEU A 233 11.74 9.09 -16.71
C LEU A 233 11.78 7.66 -16.14
N PRO A 234 11.15 7.36 -14.96
CA PRO A 234 11.15 6.01 -14.41
C PRO A 234 10.49 4.98 -15.34
N VAL A 235 9.39 5.37 -15.99
CA VAL A 235 8.70 4.51 -16.96
C VAL A 235 9.56 4.26 -18.19
N ALA A 236 10.18 5.30 -18.72
CA ALA A 236 11.06 5.19 -19.88
C ALA A 236 12.27 4.25 -19.59
N GLN A 237 12.87 4.39 -18.42
CA GLN A 237 13.95 3.51 -17.96
C GLN A 237 13.48 2.07 -17.78
N GLY A 238 12.30 1.85 -17.16
CA GLY A 238 11.74 0.51 -16.97
C GLY A 238 11.39 -0.21 -18.27
N LEU A 239 11.13 0.54 -19.34
CA LEU A 239 10.81 0.02 -20.68
C LEU A 239 12.02 0.00 -21.63
N ASP A 240 13.19 0.46 -21.19
CA ASP A 240 14.37 0.66 -22.03
C ASP A 240 14.06 1.51 -23.27
N LYS A 241 13.37 2.63 -23.05
CA LYS A 241 12.94 3.58 -24.08
C LYS A 241 13.51 4.97 -23.84
N ARG A 242 13.52 5.78 -24.90
CA ARG A 242 13.94 7.17 -24.82
C ARG A 242 12.93 7.98 -23.99
N HIS A 243 13.43 8.74 -23.03
CA HIS A 243 12.69 9.75 -22.29
C HIS A 243 12.73 11.10 -23.01
N THR A 244 11.64 11.83 -23.02
CA THR A 244 11.53 13.21 -23.48
C THR A 244 10.74 14.01 -22.42
N PRO A 245 11.36 14.98 -21.73
CA PRO A 245 10.66 15.78 -20.72
C PRO A 245 9.41 16.46 -21.29
N ILE A 246 8.35 16.54 -20.49
CA ILE A 246 7.09 17.18 -20.93
C ILE A 246 7.30 18.66 -21.30
N ASP A 247 8.27 19.33 -20.68
CA ASP A 247 8.62 20.73 -20.93
C ASP A 247 9.16 21.00 -22.32
N GLU A 248 9.64 19.97 -23.01
CA GLU A 248 10.11 20.08 -24.40
C GLU A 248 8.97 19.92 -25.42
N LEU A 249 7.76 19.54 -24.95
CA LEU A 249 6.63 19.16 -25.81
C LEU A 249 5.41 20.08 -25.69
N VAL A 250 5.35 20.92 -24.64
CA VAL A 250 4.20 21.82 -24.33
C VAL A 250 4.63 23.28 -24.24
#